data_180ed07a9e88c2b5db4ae1435b82c22c
#
_entry.id   180ed07a9e88c2b5db4ae1435b82c22c
#
_cell.length_a   1.000
_cell.length_b   1.000
_cell.length_c   1.000
_cell.angle_alpha   90.00
_cell.angle_beta   90.00
_cell.angle_gamma   90.00
#
_symmetry.space_group_name_H-M   'P 1'
#
loop_
_entity.id
_entity.type
_entity.pdbx_description
1 polymer ?
#
loop_
_entity_poly.entity_id
_entity_poly.type
_entity_poly.pdbx_seq_one_letter_code
_entity_poly.pdbx_strand_id
1 'polypeptide(L)'
;QQIKHNITYERSLSDKDIFTEEFIKKNMQECYLTAVIIMDSKGNLIAQEYTDEYGADELNEYLDSTSLIDVVDNTEKTYAIRIDCEDGSYVDLAACGMADSSGVVVVYYHTPAEYVNNYNLSFTYILSGYDDREDGKIVVTKGNQIIASNDDSMVGEDVDKYNVIKKIKETGASGKIVHADSNRRWGSHNYGLMERGRDYYVYVYMPERNVFKTTPRNM
;
A
#
# COMPACT_ATOMS: atom_id res chain seq x y z
N GLN A 1 -1.65 12.41 -12.31
CA GLN A 1 -1.28 12.62 -13.73
C GLN A 1 -2.51 12.90 -14.61
N GLN A 2 -3.62 12.16 -14.46
CA GLN A 2 -4.83 12.36 -15.27
C GLN A 2 -5.39 13.79 -15.13
N ILE A 3 -5.52 14.32 -13.92
CA ILE A 3 -6.01 15.68 -13.69
C ILE A 3 -5.08 16.71 -14.31
N LYS A 4 -3.76 16.54 -14.18
CA LYS A 4 -2.77 17.40 -14.86
C LYS A 4 -3.00 17.42 -16.37
N HIS A 5 -3.24 16.25 -16.98
CA HIS A 5 -3.53 16.14 -18.40
C HIS A 5 -4.83 16.89 -18.77
N ASN A 6 -5.88 16.70 -17.99
CA ASN A 6 -7.17 17.37 -18.19
C ASN A 6 -7.06 18.89 -18.07
N ILE A 7 -6.30 19.39 -17.08
CA ILE A 7 -6.00 20.83 -16.94
C ILE A 7 -5.29 21.36 -18.19
N THR A 8 -4.26 20.68 -18.65
CA THR A 8 -3.50 21.07 -19.84
C THR A 8 -4.39 21.12 -21.08
N TYR A 9 -5.25 20.14 -21.24
CA TYR A 9 -6.19 20.05 -22.36
C TYR A 9 -7.20 21.21 -22.33
N GLU A 10 -7.89 21.44 -21.21
CA GLU A 10 -8.89 22.49 -21.07
C GLU A 10 -8.28 23.90 -21.28
N ARG A 11 -7.09 24.15 -20.73
CA ARG A 11 -6.36 25.41 -20.98
C ARG A 11 -6.02 25.65 -22.45
N SER A 12 -5.79 24.58 -23.20
CA SER A 12 -5.55 24.66 -24.64
C SER A 12 -6.79 25.08 -25.45
N LEU A 13 -7.98 24.88 -24.90
CA LEU A 13 -9.26 25.13 -25.53
C LEU A 13 -9.83 26.54 -25.19
N SER A 14 -9.45 27.10 -24.04
CA SER A 14 -10.04 28.36 -23.55
C SER A 14 -9.09 29.12 -22.61
N ASP A 15 -9.07 30.44 -22.72
CA ASP A 15 -8.40 31.36 -21.78
C ASP A 15 -9.24 31.63 -20.51
N LYS A 16 -10.37 30.97 -20.34
CA LYS A 16 -11.23 31.12 -19.15
C LYS A 16 -10.62 30.41 -17.95
N ASP A 17 -11.00 30.87 -16.75
CA ASP A 17 -10.71 30.17 -15.52
C ASP A 17 -11.36 28.77 -15.57
N ILE A 18 -10.52 27.74 -15.61
CA ILE A 18 -10.94 26.35 -15.73
C ILE A 18 -11.13 25.69 -14.36
N PHE A 19 -10.66 26.33 -13.28
CA PHE A 19 -10.71 25.77 -11.94
C PHE A 19 -12.07 25.99 -11.28
N THR A 20 -13.14 25.70 -12.03
CA THR A 20 -14.50 25.73 -11.53
C THR A 20 -14.78 24.51 -10.65
N GLU A 21 -15.69 24.69 -9.68
CA GLU A 21 -16.18 23.60 -8.83
C GLU A 21 -16.63 22.38 -9.66
N GLU A 22 -17.36 22.64 -10.77
CA GLU A 22 -17.85 21.58 -11.66
C GLU A 22 -16.69 20.77 -12.29
N PHE A 23 -15.65 21.47 -12.79
CA PHE A 23 -14.48 20.82 -13.37
C PHE A 23 -13.77 19.94 -12.33
N ILE A 24 -13.57 20.44 -11.11
CA ILE A 24 -12.84 19.72 -10.07
C ILE A 24 -13.65 18.50 -9.60
N LYS A 25 -14.96 18.68 -9.32
CA LYS A 25 -15.86 17.58 -8.94
C LYS A 25 -15.92 16.47 -9.98
N LYS A 26 -15.99 16.84 -11.26
CA LYS A 26 -15.96 15.86 -12.34
C LYS A 26 -14.67 15.04 -12.31
N ASN A 27 -13.52 15.70 -12.21
CA ASN A 27 -12.22 15.01 -12.14
C ASN A 27 -12.07 14.14 -10.89
N MET A 28 -12.60 14.60 -9.74
CA MET A 28 -12.64 13.78 -8.51
C MET A 28 -13.44 12.48 -8.72
N GLN A 29 -14.62 12.58 -9.30
CA GLN A 29 -15.48 11.42 -9.55
C GLN A 29 -14.86 10.45 -10.56
N GLU A 30 -14.32 10.95 -11.68
CA GLU A 30 -13.68 10.12 -12.69
C GLU A 30 -12.43 9.41 -12.17
N CYS A 31 -11.71 10.00 -11.22
CA CYS A 31 -10.50 9.43 -10.63
C CYS A 31 -10.73 8.75 -9.27
N TYR A 32 -11.98 8.70 -8.77
CA TYR A 32 -12.34 8.12 -7.48
C TYR A 32 -11.53 8.71 -6.31
N LEU A 33 -11.41 10.04 -6.26
CA LEU A 33 -10.62 10.75 -5.26
C LEU A 33 -11.50 11.28 -4.13
N THR A 34 -10.94 11.36 -2.94
CA THR A 34 -11.57 11.97 -1.78
C THR A 34 -11.46 13.48 -1.81
N ALA A 35 -10.30 14.00 -2.24
CA ALA A 35 -10.09 15.43 -2.37
C ALA A 35 -9.12 15.78 -3.51
N VAL A 36 -9.29 16.99 -4.04
CA VAL A 36 -8.38 17.63 -4.98
C VAL A 36 -8.12 19.05 -4.50
N ILE A 37 -6.85 19.42 -4.40
CA ILE A 37 -6.39 20.77 -4.07
C ILE A 37 -5.51 21.26 -5.20
N ILE A 38 -5.73 22.48 -5.62
CA ILE A 38 -4.96 23.17 -6.65
C ILE A 38 -4.36 24.42 -6.02
N MET A 39 -3.04 24.54 -6.10
CA MET A 39 -2.28 25.67 -5.56
C MET A 39 -1.44 26.33 -6.66
N ASP A 40 -1.13 27.60 -6.47
CA ASP A 40 -0.18 28.29 -7.34
C ASP A 40 1.27 27.85 -7.04
N SER A 41 2.24 28.37 -7.80
CA SER A 41 3.67 28.09 -7.61
C SER A 41 4.25 28.61 -6.30
N LYS A 42 3.49 29.41 -5.54
CA LYS A 42 3.87 29.92 -4.21
C LYS A 42 3.21 29.17 -3.07
N GLY A 43 2.36 28.18 -3.38
CA GLY A 43 1.60 27.41 -2.40
C GLY A 43 0.28 28.07 -1.97
N ASN A 44 -0.16 29.16 -2.66
CA ASN A 44 -1.46 29.72 -2.35
C ASN A 44 -2.57 28.87 -2.99
N LEU A 45 -3.63 28.66 -2.23
CA LEU A 45 -4.80 27.93 -2.69
C LEU A 45 -5.47 28.65 -3.88
N ILE A 46 -5.66 27.95 -4.98
CA ILE A 46 -6.45 28.40 -6.14
C ILE A 46 -7.86 27.83 -6.04
N ALA A 47 -7.97 26.51 -5.85
CA ALA A 47 -9.24 25.82 -5.76
C ALA A 47 -9.10 24.51 -4.98
N GLN A 48 -10.17 24.09 -4.32
CA GLN A 48 -10.23 22.81 -3.63
C GLN A 48 -11.64 22.25 -3.65
N GLU A 49 -11.73 20.92 -3.70
CA GLU A 49 -12.96 20.16 -3.50
C GLU A 49 -12.65 18.88 -2.75
N TYR A 50 -13.58 18.44 -1.93
CA TYR A 50 -13.48 17.22 -1.14
C TYR A 50 -14.85 16.60 -0.91
N THR A 51 -14.88 15.32 -0.59
CA THR A 51 -16.11 14.65 -0.14
C THR A 51 -16.37 14.98 1.34
N ASP A 52 -17.64 14.88 1.77
CA ASP A 52 -18.03 15.12 3.15
C ASP A 52 -17.43 14.11 4.15
N GLU A 53 -16.81 13.03 3.63
CA GLU A 53 -16.26 11.95 4.45
C GLU A 53 -14.91 12.31 5.08
N TYR A 54 -14.14 13.21 4.43
CA TYR A 54 -12.81 13.61 4.94
C TYR A 54 -12.42 14.98 4.38
N GLY A 55 -12.33 15.98 5.25
CA GLY A 55 -12.08 17.36 4.85
C GLY A 55 -10.65 17.60 4.40
N ALA A 56 -10.47 18.51 3.44
CA ALA A 56 -9.14 18.89 2.94
C ALA A 56 -8.27 19.57 4.03
N ASP A 57 -8.87 20.26 4.98
CA ASP A 57 -8.14 20.93 6.06
C ASP A 57 -7.41 19.94 6.97
N GLU A 58 -8.01 18.78 7.26
CA GLU A 58 -7.39 17.72 8.04
C GLU A 58 -6.18 17.13 7.31
N LEU A 59 -6.20 17.12 5.99
CA LEU A 59 -5.15 16.57 5.15
C LEU A 59 -4.02 17.56 4.87
N ASN A 60 -4.28 18.86 5.02
CA ASN A 60 -3.27 19.90 4.80
C ASN A 60 -2.10 19.81 5.79
N GLU A 61 -2.31 19.24 6.97
CA GLU A 61 -1.23 19.01 7.96
C GLU A 61 -0.14 18.06 7.43
N TYR A 62 -0.48 17.22 6.45
CA TYR A 62 0.41 16.23 5.87
C TYR A 62 1.13 16.71 4.60
N LEU A 63 0.91 17.97 4.18
CA LEU A 63 1.57 18.52 3.01
C LEU A 63 3.01 18.91 3.35
N ASP A 64 3.96 18.21 2.77
CA ASP A 64 5.36 18.60 2.80
C ASP A 64 5.61 19.72 1.78
N SER A 65 5.73 20.94 2.27
CA SER A 65 5.94 22.14 1.41
C SER A 65 7.21 22.03 0.55
N THR A 66 8.25 21.37 1.05
CA THR A 66 9.51 21.18 0.30
C THR A 66 9.30 20.28 -0.91
N SER A 67 8.59 19.17 -0.72
CA SER A 67 8.26 18.25 -1.82
C SER A 67 7.30 18.88 -2.84
N LEU A 68 6.38 19.73 -2.39
CA LEU A 68 5.49 20.49 -3.29
C LEU A 68 6.26 21.50 -4.15
N ILE A 69 7.22 22.21 -3.58
CA ILE A 69 8.09 23.14 -4.34
C ILE A 69 8.90 22.37 -5.38
N ASP A 70 9.48 21.21 -5.01
CA ASP A 70 10.25 20.41 -5.95
C ASP A 70 9.43 19.94 -7.15
N VAL A 71 8.15 19.57 -6.96
CA VAL A 71 7.29 19.16 -8.09
C VAL A 71 6.80 20.34 -8.96
N VAL A 72 6.76 21.56 -8.44
CA VAL A 72 6.49 22.76 -9.25
C VAL A 72 7.63 23.02 -10.20
N ASP A 73 8.87 22.96 -9.69
CA ASP A 73 10.08 23.21 -10.48
C ASP A 73 10.42 22.03 -11.41
N ASN A 74 9.99 20.82 -11.06
CA ASN A 74 10.25 19.59 -11.78
C ASN A 74 8.94 18.88 -12.16
N THR A 75 8.25 19.42 -13.15
CA THR A 75 6.89 18.96 -13.53
C THR A 75 6.79 17.49 -13.94
N GLU A 76 7.91 16.84 -14.25
CA GLU A 76 7.96 15.40 -14.54
C GLU A 76 7.92 14.52 -13.28
N LYS A 77 8.20 15.09 -12.11
CA LYS A 77 8.16 14.38 -10.84
C LYS A 77 6.73 14.28 -10.31
N THR A 78 6.54 13.26 -9.47
CA THR A 78 5.35 13.08 -8.64
C THR A 78 5.81 12.81 -7.22
N TYR A 79 5.29 13.59 -6.29
CA TYR A 79 5.37 13.28 -4.87
C TYR A 79 4.23 12.34 -4.51
N ALA A 80 4.49 11.30 -3.73
CA ALA A 80 3.45 10.40 -3.23
C ALA A 80 3.84 9.85 -1.86
N ILE A 81 2.88 9.86 -0.93
CA ILE A 81 3.06 9.35 0.43
C ILE A 81 1.78 8.66 0.90
N ARG A 82 1.91 7.63 1.71
CA ARG A 82 0.81 7.06 2.50
C ARG A 82 0.97 7.48 3.95
N ILE A 83 -0.15 7.84 4.55
CA ILE A 83 -0.27 8.27 5.93
C ILE A 83 -1.23 7.30 6.60
N ASP A 84 -0.76 6.53 7.59
CA ASP A 84 -1.62 5.67 8.41
C ASP A 84 -2.22 6.54 9.52
N CYS A 85 -3.57 6.53 9.63
CA CYS A 85 -4.30 7.30 10.61
C CYS A 85 -4.53 6.49 11.90
N GLU A 86 -4.75 7.19 13.03
CA GLU A 86 -4.92 6.54 14.34
C GLU A 86 -6.17 5.64 14.42
N ASP A 87 -7.20 5.93 13.64
CA ASP A 87 -8.44 5.14 13.56
C ASP A 87 -8.30 3.84 12.75
N GLY A 88 -7.11 3.57 12.20
CA GLY A 88 -6.84 2.42 11.34
C GLY A 88 -7.19 2.62 9.86
N SER A 89 -7.64 3.81 9.48
CA SER A 89 -7.74 4.23 8.08
C SER A 89 -6.37 4.63 7.53
N TYR A 90 -6.28 4.92 6.24
CA TYR A 90 -5.10 5.55 5.66
C TYR A 90 -5.46 6.52 4.53
N VAL A 91 -4.56 7.46 4.30
CA VAL A 91 -4.63 8.43 3.22
C VAL A 91 -3.47 8.23 2.26
N ASP A 92 -3.78 8.01 1.00
CA ASP A 92 -2.81 8.09 -0.10
C ASP A 92 -2.85 9.52 -0.66
N LEU A 93 -1.76 10.26 -0.48
CA LEU A 93 -1.58 11.60 -1.01
C LEU A 93 -0.63 11.54 -2.19
N ALA A 94 -0.95 12.27 -3.27
CA ALA A 94 -0.04 12.47 -4.38
C ALA A 94 -0.10 13.90 -4.90
N ALA A 95 1.05 14.42 -5.31
CA ALA A 95 1.17 15.76 -5.90
C ALA A 95 2.00 15.73 -7.17
N CYS A 96 1.66 16.58 -8.13
CA CYS A 96 2.47 16.83 -9.33
C CYS A 96 2.37 18.28 -9.77
N GLY A 97 3.45 18.82 -10.30
CA GLY A 97 3.47 20.17 -10.89
C GLY A 97 2.60 20.25 -12.15
N MET A 98 1.98 21.39 -12.38
CA MET A 98 1.31 21.71 -13.65
C MET A 98 2.33 21.77 -14.79
N ALA A 99 1.90 21.46 -16.01
CA ALA A 99 2.80 21.38 -17.16
C ALA A 99 3.52 22.71 -17.50
N ASP A 100 2.89 23.81 -17.15
CA ASP A 100 3.41 25.18 -17.35
C ASP A 100 4.13 25.75 -16.12
N SER A 101 4.39 24.93 -15.10
CA SER A 101 4.98 25.31 -13.81
C SER A 101 4.20 26.41 -13.06
N SER A 102 2.92 26.64 -13.40
CA SER A 102 2.10 27.68 -12.77
C SER A 102 1.62 27.28 -11.37
N GLY A 103 1.73 26.01 -11.00
CA GLY A 103 1.28 25.52 -9.70
C GLY A 103 1.38 24.01 -9.55
N VAL A 104 0.70 23.51 -8.55
CA VAL A 104 0.68 22.09 -8.18
C VAL A 104 -0.74 21.58 -8.01
N VAL A 105 -0.96 20.34 -8.45
CA VAL A 105 -2.18 19.57 -8.20
C VAL A 105 -1.87 18.56 -7.12
N VAL A 106 -2.58 18.63 -6.01
CA VAL A 106 -2.53 17.65 -4.92
C VAL A 106 -3.82 16.88 -4.89
N VAL A 107 -3.72 15.58 -4.75
CA VAL A 107 -4.88 14.69 -4.70
C VAL A 107 -4.77 13.78 -3.48
N TYR A 108 -5.93 13.43 -2.92
CA TYR A 108 -6.04 12.51 -1.80
C TYR A 108 -6.99 11.38 -2.13
N TYR A 109 -6.66 10.22 -1.61
CA TYR A 109 -7.55 9.09 -1.55
C TYR A 109 -7.59 8.54 -0.12
N HIS A 110 -8.72 8.64 0.54
CA HIS A 110 -8.93 8.12 1.89
C HIS A 110 -9.52 6.73 1.81
N THR A 111 -8.89 5.78 2.48
CA THR A 111 -9.40 4.42 2.65
C THR A 111 -9.88 4.26 4.09
N PRO A 112 -11.19 4.20 4.33
CA PRO A 112 -11.76 4.04 5.67
C PRO A 112 -11.30 2.76 6.35
N ALA A 113 -11.21 2.78 7.69
CA ALA A 113 -10.76 1.65 8.50
C ALA A 113 -11.57 0.36 8.26
N GLU A 114 -12.86 0.48 7.96
CA GLU A 114 -13.70 -0.68 7.63
C GLU A 114 -13.27 -1.41 6.36
N TYR A 115 -12.80 -0.67 5.33
CA TYR A 115 -12.25 -1.28 4.12
C TYR A 115 -10.91 -1.96 4.38
N VAL A 116 -10.07 -1.36 5.22
CA VAL A 116 -8.80 -1.95 5.66
C VAL A 116 -9.06 -3.26 6.41
N ASN A 117 -10.04 -3.26 7.31
CA ASN A 117 -10.44 -4.44 8.07
C ASN A 117 -11.05 -5.52 7.17
N ASN A 118 -11.91 -5.14 6.21
CA ASN A 118 -12.49 -6.07 5.24
C ASN A 118 -11.42 -6.72 4.35
N TYR A 119 -10.38 -5.97 4.00
CA TYR A 119 -9.24 -6.52 3.25
C TYR A 119 -8.50 -7.58 4.08
N ASN A 120 -8.24 -7.31 5.36
CA ASN A 120 -7.62 -8.28 6.27
C ASN A 120 -8.52 -9.52 6.49
N LEU A 121 -9.83 -9.33 6.61
CA LEU A 121 -10.80 -10.42 6.69
C LEU A 121 -10.82 -11.27 5.41
N SER A 122 -10.59 -10.68 4.24
CA SER A 122 -10.52 -11.42 2.97
C SER A 122 -9.29 -12.32 2.90
N PHE A 123 -8.15 -11.92 3.47
CA PHE A 123 -6.98 -12.80 3.59
C PHE A 123 -7.29 -14.01 4.48
N THR A 124 -7.89 -13.79 5.63
CA THR A 124 -8.29 -14.88 6.54
C THR A 124 -9.23 -15.85 5.84
N TYR A 125 -10.21 -15.34 5.10
CA TYR A 125 -11.13 -16.18 4.33
C TYR A 125 -10.41 -17.02 3.25
N ILE A 126 -9.53 -16.39 2.48
CA ILE A 126 -8.73 -17.10 1.45
C ILE A 126 -7.86 -18.16 2.11
N LEU A 127 -7.22 -17.84 3.23
CA LEU A 127 -6.32 -18.76 3.91
C LEU A 127 -7.03 -19.91 4.63
N SER A 128 -8.30 -19.75 4.99
CA SER A 128 -9.10 -20.82 5.64
C SER A 128 -9.29 -22.09 4.78
N GLY A 129 -9.05 -21.97 3.47
CA GLY A 129 -9.05 -23.12 2.55
C GLY A 129 -7.78 -23.97 2.58
N TYR A 130 -6.73 -23.55 3.29
CA TYR A 130 -5.44 -24.22 3.33
C TYR A 130 -5.21 -24.89 4.68
N ASP A 131 -4.93 -26.22 4.66
CA ASP A 131 -4.58 -26.97 5.87
C ASP A 131 -3.09 -26.70 6.23
N ASP A 132 -2.87 -26.16 7.43
CA ASP A 132 -1.53 -25.82 7.90
C ASP A 132 -0.58 -27.01 8.05
N ARG A 133 -1.12 -28.21 8.14
CA ARG A 133 -0.35 -29.47 8.29
C ARG A 133 0.05 -30.06 6.95
N GLU A 134 -0.80 -29.90 5.93
CA GLU A 134 -0.58 -30.48 4.60
C GLU A 134 0.03 -29.47 3.63
N ASP A 135 -0.52 -28.27 3.60
CA ASP A 135 -0.14 -27.21 2.65
C ASP A 135 1.02 -26.34 3.16
N GLY A 136 1.36 -26.49 4.45
CA GLY A 136 2.35 -25.65 5.12
C GLY A 136 1.73 -24.41 5.76
N LYS A 137 2.56 -23.62 6.41
CA LYS A 137 2.14 -22.36 7.03
C LYS A 137 2.19 -21.23 6.03
N ILE A 138 1.10 -20.48 5.94
CA ILE A 138 0.98 -19.26 5.16
C ILE A 138 0.73 -18.13 6.15
N VAL A 139 1.56 -17.11 6.11
CA VAL A 139 1.53 -15.98 7.05
C VAL A 139 1.59 -14.67 6.29
N VAL A 140 0.62 -13.80 6.50
CA VAL A 140 0.59 -12.45 5.94
C VAL A 140 0.87 -11.44 7.03
N THR A 141 1.77 -10.48 6.77
CA THR A 141 2.17 -9.50 7.77
C THR A 141 2.10 -8.08 7.23
N LYS A 142 1.76 -7.14 8.10
CA LYS A 142 1.98 -5.71 7.90
C LYS A 142 3.09 -5.27 8.87
N GLY A 143 4.24 -4.88 8.32
CA GLY A 143 5.45 -4.73 9.15
C GLY A 143 5.84 -6.05 9.82
N ASN A 144 5.96 -6.05 11.14
CA ASN A 144 6.25 -7.24 11.94
C ASN A 144 5.00 -7.95 12.49
N GLN A 145 3.83 -7.35 12.38
CA GLN A 145 2.60 -7.94 12.90
C GLN A 145 1.98 -8.92 11.91
N ILE A 146 1.61 -10.10 12.37
CA ILE A 146 0.86 -11.09 11.60
C ILE A 146 -0.61 -10.66 11.56
N ILE A 147 -1.11 -10.35 10.35
CA ILE A 147 -2.49 -9.90 10.13
C ILE A 147 -3.41 -11.02 9.65
N ALA A 148 -2.85 -12.08 9.05
CA ALA A 148 -3.59 -13.28 8.66
C ALA A 148 -2.67 -14.49 8.59
N SER A 149 -3.21 -15.67 8.85
CA SER A 149 -2.52 -16.95 8.72
C SER A 149 -3.54 -18.06 8.54
N ASN A 150 -3.14 -19.19 7.92
CA ASN A 150 -3.89 -20.44 7.97
C ASN A 150 -3.72 -21.19 9.32
N ASP A 151 -2.99 -20.60 10.26
CA ASP A 151 -2.93 -20.98 11.67
C ASP A 151 -3.40 -19.81 12.53
N ASP A 152 -4.64 -19.83 12.96
CA ASP A 152 -5.29 -18.74 13.70
C ASP A 152 -4.51 -18.36 14.97
N SER A 153 -3.74 -19.27 15.56
CA SER A 153 -2.94 -18.99 16.76
C SER A 153 -1.81 -18.00 16.52
N MET A 154 -1.46 -17.76 15.26
CA MET A 154 -0.41 -16.81 14.86
C MET A 154 -0.92 -15.40 14.63
N VAL A 155 -2.21 -15.22 14.40
CA VAL A 155 -2.80 -13.91 14.08
C VAL A 155 -2.67 -12.95 15.26
N GLY A 156 -2.21 -11.74 14.99
CA GLY A 156 -1.94 -10.70 16.00
C GLY A 156 -0.55 -10.79 16.65
N GLU A 157 0.19 -11.85 16.40
CA GLU A 157 1.52 -12.07 16.96
C GLU A 157 2.61 -11.36 16.14
N ASP A 158 3.78 -11.13 16.78
CA ASP A 158 4.97 -10.60 16.11
C ASP A 158 5.73 -11.71 15.40
N VAL A 159 6.14 -11.49 14.15
CA VAL A 159 6.90 -12.46 13.34
C VAL A 159 8.23 -12.88 13.97
N ASP A 160 8.83 -12.02 14.77
CA ASP A 160 10.10 -12.31 15.43
C ASP A 160 10.01 -13.37 16.53
N LYS A 161 8.77 -13.76 16.92
CA LYS A 161 8.52 -14.94 17.78
C LYS A 161 8.76 -16.27 17.04
N TYR A 162 8.75 -16.24 15.70
CA TYR A 162 8.84 -17.43 14.85
C TYR A 162 10.20 -17.53 14.16
N ASN A 163 11.10 -18.34 14.68
CA ASN A 163 12.46 -18.45 14.17
C ASN A 163 12.53 -18.79 12.67
N VAL A 164 11.58 -19.57 12.14
CA VAL A 164 11.53 -19.92 10.72
C VAL A 164 11.28 -18.66 9.89
N ILE A 165 10.28 -17.84 10.26
CA ILE A 165 9.94 -16.60 9.56
C ILE A 165 11.10 -15.61 9.65
N LYS A 166 11.71 -15.46 10.83
CA LYS A 166 12.88 -14.61 11.04
C LYS A 166 14.03 -14.99 10.10
N LYS A 167 14.31 -16.27 9.95
CA LYS A 167 15.32 -16.78 9.02
C LYS A 167 14.99 -16.47 7.55
N ILE A 168 13.75 -16.65 7.15
CA ILE A 168 13.29 -16.29 5.80
C ILE A 168 13.47 -14.78 5.57
N LYS A 169 13.05 -13.96 6.53
CA LYS A 169 13.16 -12.49 6.50
C LYS A 169 14.63 -12.03 6.40
N GLU A 170 15.55 -12.65 7.15
CA GLU A 170 16.98 -12.33 7.15
C GLU A 170 17.63 -12.52 5.77
N THR A 171 17.09 -13.39 4.91
CA THR A 171 17.60 -13.56 3.54
C THR A 171 17.26 -12.38 2.63
N GLY A 172 16.21 -11.62 2.96
CA GLY A 172 15.77 -10.41 2.25
C GLY A 172 15.36 -10.61 0.80
N ALA A 173 15.33 -11.83 0.30
CA ALA A 173 15.12 -12.13 -1.12
C ALA A 173 13.69 -12.59 -1.37
N SER A 174 12.89 -11.73 -2.05
CA SER A 174 11.55 -12.10 -2.53
C SER A 174 11.62 -13.22 -3.57
N GLY A 175 10.69 -14.18 -3.49
CA GLY A 175 10.57 -15.28 -4.44
C GLY A 175 11.63 -16.36 -4.35
N LYS A 176 12.57 -16.28 -3.42
CA LYS A 176 13.62 -17.31 -3.26
C LYS A 176 13.25 -18.30 -2.17
N ILE A 177 13.32 -19.58 -2.51
CA ILE A 177 13.21 -20.68 -1.55
C ILE A 177 14.47 -20.71 -0.70
N VAL A 178 14.28 -20.66 0.61
CA VAL A 178 15.34 -20.75 1.60
C VAL A 178 15.12 -21.95 2.52
N HIS A 179 16.22 -22.52 2.99
CA HIS A 179 16.22 -23.55 4.02
C HIS A 179 16.31 -22.86 5.37
N ALA A 180 15.28 -23.05 6.21
CA ALA A 180 15.17 -22.44 7.51
C ALA A 180 15.01 -23.48 8.60
N ASP A 181 16.03 -23.59 9.46
CA ASP A 181 16.01 -24.53 10.57
C ASP A 181 15.20 -23.99 11.75
N SER A 182 14.40 -24.83 12.38
CA SER A 182 13.85 -24.54 13.69
C SER A 182 14.91 -24.86 14.76
N ASN A 183 15.02 -24.01 15.80
CA ASN A 183 15.99 -24.18 16.90
C ASN A 183 15.73 -25.41 17.81
N ARG A 184 14.93 -26.37 17.40
CA ARG A 184 14.72 -27.60 18.16
C ARG A 184 15.88 -28.57 17.93
N ARG A 185 16.39 -29.12 18.99
CA ARG A 185 17.56 -30.05 19.05
C ARG A 185 17.43 -31.29 18.12
N TRP A 186 16.21 -31.54 17.63
CA TRP A 186 15.84 -32.50 16.58
C TRP A 186 15.03 -31.74 15.53
N GLY A 187 15.70 -30.73 14.93
CA GLY A 187 15.02 -29.75 14.11
C GLY A 187 14.30 -30.36 12.93
N SER A 188 13.03 -30.02 12.78
CA SER A 188 12.40 -30.10 11.48
C SER A 188 13.02 -29.04 10.61
N HIS A 189 13.77 -29.47 9.59
CA HIS A 189 14.16 -28.57 8.53
C HIS A 189 12.90 -28.06 7.83
N ASN A 190 12.87 -26.77 7.53
CA ASN A 190 11.77 -26.15 6.83
C ASN A 190 12.31 -25.52 5.56
N TYR A 191 11.53 -25.60 4.50
CA TYR A 191 11.69 -24.79 3.32
C TYR A 191 10.66 -23.68 3.35
N GLY A 192 11.06 -22.47 3.01
CA GLY A 192 10.15 -21.35 2.98
C GLY A 192 10.58 -20.29 1.98
N LEU A 193 9.67 -19.41 1.68
CA LEU A 193 9.88 -18.26 0.83
C LEU A 193 9.12 -17.05 1.39
N MET A 194 9.52 -15.88 0.98
CA MET A 194 8.84 -14.63 1.24
C MET A 194 8.52 -13.94 -0.08
N GLU A 195 7.32 -13.42 -0.18
CA GLU A 195 6.94 -12.49 -1.23
C GLU A 195 6.58 -11.14 -0.64
N ARG A 196 7.01 -10.08 -1.31
CA ARG A 196 6.73 -8.70 -0.90
C ARG A 196 5.59 -8.15 -1.73
N GLY A 197 4.48 -7.81 -1.07
CA GLY A 197 3.43 -6.97 -1.61
C GLY A 197 3.76 -5.48 -1.44
N ARG A 198 2.81 -4.61 -1.73
CA ARG A 198 2.97 -3.16 -1.58
C ARG A 198 3.16 -2.76 -0.12
N ASP A 199 2.28 -3.24 0.77
CA ASP A 199 2.24 -2.87 2.19
C ASP A 199 2.28 -4.09 3.13
N TYR A 200 2.54 -5.26 2.59
CA TYR A 200 2.55 -6.51 3.34
C TYR A 200 3.62 -7.46 2.80
N TYR A 201 3.94 -8.46 3.62
CA TYR A 201 4.77 -9.59 3.23
C TYR A 201 3.96 -10.87 3.40
N VAL A 202 4.15 -11.80 2.47
CA VAL A 202 3.60 -13.15 2.56
C VAL A 202 4.76 -14.11 2.77
N TYR A 203 4.71 -14.84 3.87
CA TYR A 203 5.66 -15.92 4.16
C TYR A 203 4.95 -17.26 3.98
N VAL A 204 5.57 -18.16 3.27
CA VAL A 204 5.11 -19.54 3.13
C VAL A 204 6.25 -20.44 3.55
N TYR A 205 5.97 -21.41 4.45
CA TYR A 205 6.97 -22.39 4.85
C TYR A 205 6.34 -23.72 5.22
N MET A 206 7.08 -24.79 4.95
CA MET A 206 6.66 -26.13 5.29
C MET A 206 7.82 -27.03 5.72
N PRO A 207 7.58 -28.05 6.54
CA PRO A 207 8.60 -29.02 6.88
C PRO A 207 9.11 -29.77 5.65
N GLU A 208 10.41 -30.02 5.60
CA GLU A 208 11.10 -30.75 4.52
C GLU A 208 10.42 -32.07 4.16
N ARG A 209 9.95 -32.80 5.18
CA ARG A 209 9.21 -34.07 4.98
C ARG A 209 7.95 -33.90 4.12
N ASN A 210 7.31 -32.72 4.14
CA ASN A 210 6.12 -32.45 3.33
C ASN A 210 6.49 -32.07 1.90
N VAL A 211 7.58 -31.32 1.71
CA VAL A 211 8.10 -30.95 0.39
C VAL A 211 8.39 -32.19 -0.46
N PHE A 212 8.95 -33.24 0.15
CA PHE A 212 9.38 -34.45 -0.57
C PHE A 212 8.39 -35.62 -0.49
N LYS A 213 7.17 -35.44 0.05
CA LYS A 213 6.14 -36.49 0.10
C LYS A 213 5.81 -37.12 -1.25
N THR A 214 5.86 -36.31 -2.32
CA THR A 214 5.47 -36.73 -3.68
C THR A 214 6.67 -37.12 -4.55
N THR A 215 7.90 -36.99 -4.04
CA THR A 215 9.06 -37.41 -4.80
C THR A 215 9.17 -38.93 -4.78
N PRO A 216 9.02 -39.64 -5.92
CA PRO A 216 9.23 -41.08 -5.94
C PRO A 216 10.64 -41.39 -5.40
N ARG A 217 10.74 -42.20 -4.35
CA ARG A 217 12.03 -42.76 -3.98
C ARG A 217 12.48 -43.68 -5.12
N ASN A 218 13.31 -43.15 -6.00
CA ASN A 218 14.08 -43.99 -6.90
C ASN A 218 15.01 -44.83 -6.02
N MET A 219 14.59 -46.08 -5.72
CA MET A 219 15.42 -47.11 -5.19
C MET A 219 16.21 -47.73 -6.35
#